data_8eb07cb7304824999c95d397d636a8f9
#
_entry.id   8eb07cb7304824999c95d397d636a8f9
#
_cell.length_a   1.000
_cell.length_b   1.000
_cell.length_c   1.000
_cell.angle_alpha   90.00
_cell.angle_beta   90.00
_cell.angle_gamma   90.00
#
_symmetry.space_group_name_H-M   'P 1'
#
loop_
_entity.id
_entity.type
_entity.pdbx_description
1 polymer ?
#
loop_
_entity_poly.entity_id
_entity_poly.type
_entity_poly.pdbx_seq_one_letter_code
_entity_poly.pdbx_strand_id
1 'polypeptide(L)'
;MANQKHVVFDVVGTCVSFDAFYNGIDRVIGEKLASKHITANAFGYTWMTAAELEFTFLSVSERHRPYKEVLRTLFYRTLFMVGVAEPRKLVTDEERDACVLAYSDLELRPGAAECFQVLRDAGFTVWCLTTGDVKRVGGYFERAGVEMPLENLISCDGQGVAKPALAAYRPTLAQFAPDDIKWFAAAHMWDVSAAVKVGFRGAYCTIYEQDPCAEIFDTKMEVIADTLPDMAKGIVKGSL
;
A
#
# COMPACT_ATOMS: atom_id res chain seq x y z
N MET A 1 30.53 3.51 -16.25
CA MET A 1 29.26 4.25 -16.37
C MET A 1 28.90 4.73 -14.96
N ALA A 2 28.25 5.87 -14.81
CA ALA A 2 27.80 6.31 -13.47
C ALA A 2 26.71 5.34 -12.98
N ASN A 3 26.73 5.01 -11.68
CA ASN A 3 25.70 4.16 -11.07
C ASN A 3 24.34 4.81 -11.21
N GLN A 4 23.33 4.05 -11.63
CA GLN A 4 21.96 4.55 -11.69
C GLN A 4 21.34 4.63 -10.29
N LYS A 5 20.36 5.49 -10.15
CA LYS A 5 19.65 5.69 -8.89
C LYS A 5 18.18 5.28 -9.06
N HIS A 6 17.74 4.36 -8.24
CA HIS A 6 16.36 3.84 -8.27
C HIS A 6 15.71 3.97 -6.91
N VAL A 7 14.44 4.35 -6.91
CA VAL A 7 13.59 4.28 -5.74
C VAL A 7 12.30 3.56 -6.10
N VAL A 8 11.97 2.52 -5.35
CA VAL A 8 10.76 1.71 -5.51
C VAL A 8 9.80 2.06 -4.39
N PHE A 9 8.62 2.51 -4.72
CA PHE A 9 7.57 2.84 -3.76
C PHE A 9 6.56 1.71 -3.62
N ASP A 10 6.15 1.43 -2.38
CA ASP A 10 4.82 0.90 -2.14
C ASP A 10 3.77 1.95 -2.55
N VAL A 11 2.57 1.50 -2.96
CA VAL A 11 1.56 2.42 -3.47
C VAL A 11 0.40 2.61 -2.51
N VAL A 12 -0.30 1.51 -2.18
CA VAL A 12 -1.56 1.59 -1.43
C VAL A 12 -1.26 1.74 0.06
N GLY A 13 -1.72 2.85 0.65
CA GLY A 13 -1.37 3.24 2.02
C GLY A 13 -0.13 4.13 2.10
N THR A 14 0.80 4.03 1.15
CA THR A 14 2.00 4.90 1.05
C THR A 14 1.73 6.10 0.16
N CYS A 15 1.65 5.91 -1.16
CA CYS A 15 1.42 6.99 -2.11
C CYS A 15 -0.05 7.43 -2.16
N VAL A 16 -0.99 6.51 -1.93
CA VAL A 16 -2.43 6.79 -1.90
C VAL A 16 -3.00 6.62 -0.50
N SER A 17 -3.99 7.47 -0.16
CA SER A 17 -4.71 7.46 1.11
C SER A 17 -5.90 6.52 1.05
N PHE A 18 -6.30 5.99 2.23
CA PHE A 18 -7.54 5.23 2.39
C PHE A 18 -8.77 6.11 2.68
N ASP A 19 -8.61 7.45 2.74
CA ASP A 19 -9.70 8.36 3.11
C ASP A 19 -10.92 8.22 2.19
N ALA A 20 -10.70 8.11 0.87
CA ALA A 20 -11.78 7.91 -0.10
C ALA A 20 -12.54 6.60 0.15
N PHE A 21 -11.85 5.54 0.57
CA PHE A 21 -12.46 4.27 0.95
C PHE A 21 -13.31 4.40 2.21
N TYR A 22 -12.80 5.03 3.27
CA TYR A 22 -13.53 5.24 4.51
C TYR A 22 -14.75 6.14 4.30
N ASN A 23 -14.59 7.22 3.55
CA ASN A 23 -15.68 8.12 3.17
C ASN A 23 -16.73 7.41 2.30
N GLY A 24 -16.30 6.49 1.44
CA GLY A 24 -17.20 5.67 0.65
C GLY A 24 -18.04 4.71 1.51
N ILE A 25 -17.44 4.06 2.49
CA ILE A 25 -18.15 3.23 3.48
C ILE A 25 -19.15 4.07 4.27
N ASP A 26 -18.72 5.24 4.76
CA ASP A 26 -19.57 6.14 5.54
C ASP A 26 -20.81 6.56 4.74
N ARG A 27 -20.63 6.96 3.50
CA ARG A 27 -21.72 7.37 2.59
C ARG A 27 -22.73 6.25 2.32
N VAL A 28 -22.28 4.98 2.25
CA VAL A 28 -23.14 3.84 1.89
C VAL A 28 -23.83 3.25 3.12
N ILE A 29 -23.09 3.02 4.20
CA ILE A 29 -23.57 2.28 5.38
C ILE A 29 -23.26 2.97 6.72
N GLY A 30 -22.80 4.22 6.71
CA GLY A 30 -22.37 4.92 7.92
C GLY A 30 -23.45 4.98 9.01
N GLU A 31 -24.69 5.33 8.67
CA GLU A 31 -25.82 5.33 9.61
C GLU A 31 -26.10 3.95 10.22
N LYS A 32 -25.98 2.89 9.42
CA LYS A 32 -26.17 1.51 9.87
C LYS A 32 -25.07 1.10 10.85
N LEU A 33 -23.83 1.46 10.57
CA LEU A 33 -22.68 1.23 11.46
C LEU A 33 -22.85 2.03 12.75
N ALA A 34 -23.23 3.31 12.66
CA ALA A 34 -23.46 4.18 13.81
C ALA A 34 -24.56 3.62 14.75
N SER A 35 -25.60 2.99 14.19
CA SER A 35 -26.63 2.29 14.99
C SER A 35 -26.10 1.12 15.83
N LYS A 36 -24.86 0.68 15.52
CA LYS A 36 -24.11 -0.38 16.24
C LYS A 36 -22.91 0.17 17.01
N HIS A 37 -22.80 1.49 17.15
CA HIS A 37 -21.67 2.19 17.77
C HIS A 37 -20.32 1.93 17.07
N ILE A 38 -20.33 1.70 15.76
CA ILE A 38 -19.15 1.45 14.94
C ILE A 38 -19.00 2.66 14.01
N THR A 39 -17.76 3.19 13.88
CA THR A 39 -17.47 4.21 12.88
C THR A 39 -17.06 3.59 11.55
N ALA A 40 -17.32 4.29 10.44
CA ALA A 40 -16.91 3.83 9.11
C ALA A 40 -15.39 3.62 9.02
N ASN A 41 -14.59 4.51 9.65
CA ASN A 41 -13.13 4.37 9.69
C ASN A 41 -12.70 3.11 10.45
N ALA A 42 -13.24 2.86 11.65
CA ALA A 42 -12.89 1.67 12.43
C ALA A 42 -13.27 0.39 11.70
N PHE A 43 -14.46 0.36 11.10
CA PHE A 43 -14.88 -0.80 10.30
C PHE A 43 -14.02 -0.95 9.05
N GLY A 44 -13.81 0.12 8.29
CA GLY A 44 -13.02 0.09 7.06
C GLY A 44 -11.57 -0.36 7.30
N TYR A 45 -10.93 0.17 8.35
CA TYR A 45 -9.60 -0.26 8.77
C TYR A 45 -9.58 -1.76 9.15
N THR A 46 -10.53 -2.20 9.99
CA THR A 46 -10.62 -3.61 10.42
C THR A 46 -10.87 -4.53 9.23
N TRP A 47 -11.76 -4.14 8.32
CA TRP A 47 -12.10 -4.93 7.13
C TRP A 47 -10.92 -5.05 6.17
N MET A 48 -10.26 -3.95 5.89
CA MET A 48 -9.08 -3.91 5.04
C MET A 48 -7.94 -4.73 5.64
N THR A 49 -7.63 -4.56 6.94
CA THR A 49 -6.59 -5.32 7.65
C THR A 49 -6.90 -6.82 7.66
N ALA A 50 -8.15 -7.20 7.93
CA ALA A 50 -8.57 -8.61 7.85
C ALA A 50 -8.38 -9.17 6.43
N ALA A 51 -8.66 -8.38 5.40
CA ALA A 51 -8.46 -8.79 4.02
C ALA A 51 -6.97 -8.93 3.66
N GLU A 52 -6.10 -8.04 4.12
CA GLU A 52 -4.65 -8.14 3.92
C GLU A 52 -4.05 -9.37 4.60
N LEU A 53 -4.47 -9.66 5.83
CA LEU A 53 -4.03 -10.87 6.55
C LEU A 53 -4.48 -12.14 5.82
N GLU A 54 -5.76 -12.24 5.44
CA GLU A 54 -6.27 -13.41 4.73
C GLU A 54 -5.62 -13.56 3.34
N PHE A 55 -5.40 -12.45 2.62
CA PHE A 55 -4.68 -12.43 1.35
C PHE A 55 -3.25 -12.98 1.50
N THR A 56 -2.55 -12.55 2.56
CA THR A 56 -1.21 -13.03 2.89
C THR A 56 -1.23 -14.51 3.27
N PHE A 57 -2.17 -14.97 4.09
CA PHE A 57 -2.30 -16.38 4.47
C PHE A 57 -2.61 -17.28 3.28
N LEU A 58 -3.47 -16.82 2.36
CA LEU A 58 -3.75 -17.54 1.12
C LEU A 58 -2.50 -17.63 0.24
N SER A 59 -1.71 -16.55 0.14
CA SER A 59 -0.46 -16.56 -0.59
C SER A 59 0.56 -17.53 0.02
N VAL A 60 0.74 -17.50 1.36
CA VAL A 60 1.65 -18.40 2.09
C VAL A 60 1.24 -19.87 1.95
N SER A 61 -0.07 -20.14 1.85
CA SER A 61 -0.61 -21.50 1.66
C SER A 61 -0.71 -21.93 0.19
N GLU A 62 -0.09 -21.19 -0.73
CA GLU A 62 -0.10 -21.44 -2.19
C GLU A 62 -1.50 -21.45 -2.81
N ARG A 63 -2.42 -20.65 -2.23
CA ARG A 63 -3.83 -20.50 -2.65
C ARG A 63 -4.15 -19.08 -3.02
N HIS A 64 -3.24 -18.40 -3.68
CA HIS A 64 -3.37 -16.99 -4.04
C HIS A 64 -4.72 -16.68 -4.69
N ARG A 65 -5.32 -15.55 -4.30
CA ARG A 65 -6.54 -14.97 -4.86
C ARG A 65 -6.35 -13.46 -5.03
N PRO A 66 -6.97 -12.84 -6.03
CA PRO A 66 -6.93 -11.38 -6.17
C PRO A 66 -7.45 -10.67 -4.90
N TYR A 67 -6.74 -9.64 -4.45
CA TYR A 67 -7.07 -8.93 -3.21
C TYR A 67 -8.53 -8.44 -3.16
N LYS A 68 -9.07 -7.93 -4.29
CA LYS A 68 -10.47 -7.44 -4.37
C LYS A 68 -11.49 -8.55 -4.10
N GLU A 69 -11.20 -9.79 -4.52
CA GLU A 69 -12.05 -10.96 -4.23
C GLU A 69 -12.04 -11.27 -2.74
N VAL A 70 -10.86 -11.24 -2.11
CA VAL A 70 -10.69 -11.47 -0.68
C VAL A 70 -11.40 -10.39 0.13
N LEU A 71 -11.18 -9.11 -0.20
CA LEU A 71 -11.83 -7.97 0.43
C LEU A 71 -13.38 -8.13 0.38
N ARG A 72 -13.93 -8.36 -0.80
CA ARG A 72 -15.38 -8.54 -0.99
C ARG A 72 -15.94 -9.70 -0.17
N THR A 73 -15.23 -10.82 -0.14
CA THR A 73 -15.68 -12.05 0.54
C THR A 73 -15.69 -11.89 2.06
N LEU A 74 -14.75 -11.15 2.61
CA LEU A 74 -14.61 -10.98 4.06
C LEU A 74 -15.57 -9.95 4.68
N PHE A 75 -16.31 -9.20 3.90
CA PHE A 75 -17.15 -8.11 4.37
C PHE A 75 -18.08 -8.51 5.54
N TYR A 76 -18.93 -9.52 5.35
CA TYR A 76 -19.88 -9.94 6.39
C TYR A 76 -19.21 -10.65 7.58
N ARG A 77 -18.11 -11.38 7.32
CA ARG A 77 -17.30 -11.96 8.40
C ARG A 77 -16.75 -10.85 9.28
N THR A 78 -16.21 -9.81 8.70
CA THR A 78 -15.66 -8.68 9.47
C THR A 78 -16.75 -7.94 10.24
N LEU A 79 -17.91 -7.68 9.65
CA LEU A 79 -19.05 -7.10 10.38
C LEU A 79 -19.44 -7.93 11.60
N PHE A 80 -19.48 -9.26 11.45
CA PHE A 80 -19.74 -10.16 12.58
C PHE A 80 -18.65 -10.06 13.64
N MET A 81 -17.39 -10.06 13.23
CA MET A 81 -16.24 -10.00 14.15
C MET A 81 -16.17 -8.68 14.94
N VAL A 82 -16.67 -7.57 14.38
CA VAL A 82 -16.76 -6.29 15.08
C VAL A 82 -18.05 -6.12 15.89
N GLY A 83 -18.86 -7.19 16.06
CA GLY A 83 -20.00 -7.22 16.97
C GLY A 83 -21.39 -7.10 16.34
N VAL A 84 -21.53 -7.12 15.02
CA VAL A 84 -22.83 -7.15 14.35
C VAL A 84 -23.35 -8.60 14.29
N ALA A 85 -24.32 -8.95 15.14
CA ALA A 85 -24.80 -10.32 15.25
C ALA A 85 -25.39 -10.91 13.95
N GLU A 86 -26.08 -10.08 13.16
CA GLU A 86 -26.75 -10.49 11.91
C GLU A 86 -26.35 -9.55 10.74
N PRO A 87 -25.10 -9.66 10.23
CA PRO A 87 -24.58 -8.72 9.23
C PRO A 87 -25.42 -8.62 7.97
N ARG A 88 -25.93 -9.75 7.46
CA ARG A 88 -26.73 -9.81 6.23
C ARG A 88 -28.16 -9.26 6.39
N LYS A 89 -28.64 -9.07 7.63
CA LYS A 89 -29.88 -8.32 7.88
C LYS A 89 -29.62 -6.82 7.96
N LEU A 90 -28.41 -6.42 8.33
CA LEU A 90 -28.03 -5.01 8.46
C LEU A 90 -27.66 -4.38 7.11
N VAL A 91 -26.85 -5.09 6.31
CA VAL A 91 -26.28 -4.60 5.05
C VAL A 91 -26.60 -5.55 3.91
N THR A 92 -27.08 -5.03 2.78
CA THR A 92 -27.39 -5.81 1.58
C THR A 92 -26.12 -6.13 0.76
N ASP A 93 -26.26 -7.05 -0.21
CA ASP A 93 -25.15 -7.37 -1.12
C ASP A 93 -24.78 -6.20 -2.03
N GLU A 94 -25.75 -5.38 -2.44
CA GLU A 94 -25.56 -4.17 -3.25
C GLU A 94 -24.77 -3.12 -2.47
N GLU A 95 -25.11 -2.89 -1.21
CA GLU A 95 -24.39 -1.97 -0.34
C GLU A 95 -22.95 -2.44 -0.08
N ARG A 96 -22.75 -3.75 0.16
CA ARG A 96 -21.40 -4.32 0.24
C ARG A 96 -20.60 -4.02 -1.04
N ASP A 97 -21.19 -4.27 -2.21
CA ASP A 97 -20.50 -4.10 -3.49
C ASP A 97 -20.21 -2.62 -3.78
N ALA A 98 -21.06 -1.70 -3.33
CA ALA A 98 -20.79 -0.27 -3.36
C ALA A 98 -19.62 0.12 -2.45
N CYS A 99 -19.52 -0.46 -1.24
CA CYS A 99 -18.35 -0.27 -0.37
C CYS A 99 -17.06 -0.82 -0.99
N VAL A 100 -17.12 -1.99 -1.64
CA VAL A 100 -15.96 -2.56 -2.38
C VAL A 100 -15.53 -1.66 -3.53
N LEU A 101 -16.48 -1.03 -4.22
CA LEU A 101 -16.17 -0.13 -5.32
C LEU A 101 -15.38 1.10 -4.84
N ALA A 102 -15.71 1.64 -3.66
CA ALA A 102 -15.00 2.78 -3.07
C ALA A 102 -13.49 2.54 -2.89
N TYR A 103 -13.04 1.28 -2.77
CA TYR A 103 -11.62 0.93 -2.76
C TYR A 103 -10.92 1.18 -4.11
N SER A 104 -11.67 1.37 -5.19
CA SER A 104 -11.11 1.70 -6.50
C SER A 104 -10.93 3.22 -6.71
N ASP A 105 -11.47 4.03 -5.80
CA ASP A 105 -11.49 5.50 -5.90
C ASP A 105 -10.42 6.16 -5.01
N LEU A 106 -9.43 5.40 -4.55
CA LEU A 106 -8.33 5.94 -3.75
C LEU A 106 -7.61 7.06 -4.49
N GLU A 107 -7.12 8.03 -3.72
CA GLU A 107 -6.47 9.24 -4.22
C GLU A 107 -5.03 9.35 -3.72
N LEU A 108 -4.16 9.98 -4.50
CA LEU A 108 -2.79 10.27 -4.09
C LEU A 108 -2.80 11.16 -2.84
N ARG A 109 -1.91 10.85 -1.90
CA ARG A 109 -1.69 11.69 -0.73
C ARG A 109 -1.15 13.06 -1.12
N PRO A 110 -1.47 14.10 -0.35
CA PRO A 110 -0.77 15.37 -0.43
C PRO A 110 0.75 15.15 -0.32
N GLY A 111 1.51 15.82 -1.19
CA GLY A 111 2.96 15.69 -1.25
C GLY A 111 3.50 14.51 -2.05
N ALA A 112 2.68 13.56 -2.54
CA ALA A 112 3.19 12.44 -3.35
C ALA A 112 3.78 12.91 -4.68
N ALA A 113 3.11 13.83 -5.37
CA ALA A 113 3.63 14.42 -6.61
C ALA A 113 4.94 15.17 -6.37
N GLU A 114 5.03 16.00 -5.32
CA GLU A 114 6.25 16.70 -4.92
C GLU A 114 7.38 15.73 -4.60
N CYS A 115 7.09 14.67 -3.84
CA CYS A 115 8.06 13.62 -3.51
C CYS A 115 8.69 13.02 -4.77
N PHE A 116 7.88 12.64 -5.74
CA PHE A 116 8.37 12.07 -7.00
C PHE A 116 9.18 13.08 -7.81
N GLN A 117 8.76 14.35 -7.85
CA GLN A 117 9.50 15.40 -8.53
C GLN A 117 10.88 15.62 -7.90
N VAL A 118 10.98 15.74 -6.59
CA VAL A 118 12.24 15.89 -5.85
C VAL A 118 13.22 14.76 -6.18
N LEU A 119 12.74 13.52 -6.25
CA LEU A 119 13.56 12.36 -6.59
C LEU A 119 14.03 12.39 -8.04
N ARG A 120 13.13 12.69 -8.99
CA ARG A 120 13.46 12.79 -10.41
C ARG A 120 14.47 13.89 -10.69
N ASP A 121 14.31 15.06 -10.06
CA ASP A 121 15.26 16.18 -10.18
C ASP A 121 16.64 15.82 -9.64
N ALA A 122 16.73 14.90 -8.69
CA ALA A 122 17.98 14.35 -8.16
C ALA A 122 18.54 13.17 -8.98
N GLY A 123 17.92 12.85 -10.13
CA GLY A 123 18.36 11.81 -11.05
C GLY A 123 17.92 10.39 -10.68
N PHE A 124 16.89 10.24 -9.85
CA PHE A 124 16.31 8.92 -9.56
C PHE A 124 15.27 8.52 -10.61
N THR A 125 15.30 7.25 -11.00
CA THR A 125 14.15 6.61 -11.62
C THR A 125 13.19 6.16 -10.54
N VAL A 126 11.94 6.63 -10.61
CA VAL A 126 10.87 6.28 -9.65
C VAL A 126 10.10 5.08 -10.17
N TRP A 127 9.98 4.06 -9.34
CA TRP A 127 9.26 2.81 -9.58
C TRP A 127 8.18 2.63 -8.54
N CYS A 128 7.20 1.80 -8.84
CA CYS A 128 6.19 1.33 -7.88
C CYS A 128 6.15 -0.19 -7.86
N LEU A 129 6.08 -0.78 -6.66
CA LEU A 129 5.82 -2.21 -6.46
C LEU A 129 4.55 -2.38 -5.62
N THR A 130 3.54 -2.97 -6.22
CA THR A 130 2.22 -3.17 -5.59
C THR A 130 1.81 -4.63 -5.61
N THR A 131 0.90 -5.02 -4.70
CA THR A 131 0.13 -6.27 -4.77
C THR A 131 -1.20 -6.07 -5.50
N GLY A 132 -1.50 -4.84 -5.90
CA GLY A 132 -2.73 -4.49 -6.58
C GLY A 132 -2.67 -4.68 -8.10
N ASP A 133 -3.82 -4.70 -8.72
CA ASP A 133 -3.96 -4.70 -10.18
C ASP A 133 -3.33 -3.44 -10.81
N VAL A 134 -2.47 -3.62 -11.82
CA VAL A 134 -1.69 -2.55 -12.46
C VAL A 134 -2.59 -1.47 -13.06
N LYS A 135 -3.70 -1.86 -13.70
CA LYS A 135 -4.62 -0.90 -14.34
C LYS A 135 -5.30 -0.02 -13.29
N ARG A 136 -5.76 -0.61 -12.19
CA ARG A 136 -6.38 0.12 -11.09
C ARG A 136 -5.37 1.08 -10.45
N VAL A 137 -4.18 0.59 -10.14
CA VAL A 137 -3.12 1.39 -9.48
C VAL A 137 -2.60 2.50 -10.39
N GLY A 138 -2.39 2.21 -11.68
CA GLY A 138 -2.03 3.24 -12.68
C GLY A 138 -3.06 4.36 -12.78
N GLY A 139 -4.36 4.02 -12.67
CA GLY A 139 -5.45 4.99 -12.67
C GLY A 139 -5.41 5.99 -11.50
N TYR A 140 -4.75 5.69 -10.38
CA TYR A 140 -4.59 6.66 -9.30
C TYR A 140 -3.63 7.80 -9.70
N PHE A 141 -2.53 7.46 -10.35
CA PHE A 141 -1.55 8.43 -10.85
C PHE A 141 -2.12 9.25 -12.01
N GLU A 142 -2.81 8.60 -12.94
CA GLU A 142 -3.45 9.26 -14.09
C GLU A 142 -4.47 10.32 -13.65
N ARG A 143 -5.37 9.99 -12.71
CA ARG A 143 -6.36 10.94 -12.17
C ARG A 143 -5.72 12.13 -11.45
N ALA A 144 -4.57 11.91 -10.84
CA ALA A 144 -3.82 12.97 -10.16
C ALA A 144 -2.92 13.79 -11.09
N GLY A 145 -2.84 13.45 -12.39
CA GLY A 145 -1.92 14.10 -13.33
C GLY A 145 -0.44 13.85 -13.00
N VAL A 146 -0.12 12.76 -12.31
CA VAL A 146 1.25 12.38 -11.95
C VAL A 146 1.76 11.33 -12.92
N GLU A 147 2.86 11.65 -13.60
CA GLU A 147 3.49 10.70 -14.51
C GLU A 147 3.98 9.45 -13.77
N MET A 148 3.53 8.29 -14.21
CA MET A 148 4.02 6.97 -13.78
C MET A 148 4.06 6.06 -15.02
N PRO A 149 5.23 5.90 -15.66
CA PRO A 149 5.36 5.02 -16.81
C PRO A 149 4.92 3.59 -16.47
N LEU A 150 4.22 2.94 -17.37
CA LEU A 150 3.67 1.61 -17.14
C LEU A 150 4.77 0.58 -16.86
N GLU A 151 5.92 0.73 -17.49
CA GLU A 151 7.11 -0.10 -17.27
C GLU A 151 7.70 0.04 -15.86
N ASN A 152 7.43 1.16 -15.20
CA ASN A 152 7.88 1.44 -13.83
C ASN A 152 6.84 1.00 -12.77
N LEU A 153 5.68 0.51 -13.20
CA LEU A 153 4.61 0.05 -12.31
C LEU A 153 4.58 -1.49 -12.29
N ILE A 154 5.13 -2.07 -11.24
CA ILE A 154 5.30 -3.52 -11.08
C ILE A 154 4.23 -4.04 -10.13
N SER A 155 3.56 -5.13 -10.51
CA SER A 155 2.65 -5.87 -9.63
C SER A 155 3.18 -7.28 -9.38
N CYS A 156 3.17 -7.70 -8.12
CA CYS A 156 3.46 -9.09 -7.75
C CYS A 156 2.20 -9.99 -7.76
N ASP A 157 1.00 -9.44 -7.96
CA ASP A 157 -0.25 -10.20 -8.04
C ASP A 157 -0.20 -11.28 -9.15
N GLY A 158 0.27 -10.92 -10.35
CA GLY A 158 0.41 -11.84 -11.47
C GLY A 158 1.40 -13.00 -11.25
N GLN A 159 2.23 -12.91 -10.20
CA GLN A 159 3.17 -13.97 -9.80
C GLN A 159 2.57 -14.90 -8.73
N GLY A 160 1.35 -14.62 -8.27
CA GLY A 160 0.70 -15.38 -7.19
C GLY A 160 1.36 -15.22 -5.83
N VAL A 161 2.13 -14.14 -5.62
CA VAL A 161 2.89 -13.87 -4.39
C VAL A 161 2.45 -12.55 -3.77
N ALA A 162 2.10 -12.58 -2.49
CA ALA A 162 1.79 -11.38 -1.73
C ALA A 162 3.03 -10.82 -1.03
N LYS A 163 3.14 -9.50 -0.90
CA LYS A 163 3.98 -8.88 0.12
C LYS A 163 3.49 -9.33 1.51
N PRO A 164 4.36 -9.50 2.50
CA PRO A 164 5.78 -9.23 2.54
C PRO A 164 6.67 -10.45 2.19
N ALA A 165 6.18 -11.45 1.47
CA ALA A 165 7.03 -12.56 1.04
C ALA A 165 8.25 -12.04 0.27
N LEU A 166 9.47 -12.46 0.64
CA LEU A 166 10.70 -11.96 0.02
C LEU A 166 10.75 -12.19 -1.50
N ALA A 167 10.04 -13.20 -1.97
CA ALA A 167 9.88 -13.50 -3.40
C ALA A 167 9.16 -12.38 -4.17
N ALA A 168 8.36 -11.54 -3.51
CA ALA A 168 7.68 -10.42 -4.15
C ALA A 168 8.65 -9.27 -4.53
N TYR A 169 9.76 -9.12 -3.81
CA TYR A 169 10.72 -8.01 -4.01
C TYR A 169 11.91 -8.40 -4.87
N ARG A 170 12.35 -9.67 -4.81
CA ARG A 170 13.56 -10.14 -5.52
C ARG A 170 13.55 -9.89 -7.02
N PRO A 171 12.46 -10.13 -7.78
CA PRO A 171 12.42 -9.85 -9.21
C PRO A 171 12.63 -8.37 -9.54
N THR A 172 12.08 -7.46 -8.72
CA THR A 172 12.30 -6.02 -8.90
C THR A 172 13.74 -5.63 -8.60
N LEU A 173 14.31 -6.14 -7.51
CA LEU A 173 15.71 -5.87 -7.17
C LEU A 173 16.67 -6.37 -8.26
N ALA A 174 16.39 -7.52 -8.85
CA ALA A 174 17.23 -8.15 -9.88
C ALA A 174 17.24 -7.40 -11.22
N GLN A 175 16.33 -6.44 -11.43
CA GLN A 175 16.32 -5.59 -12.64
C GLN A 175 17.43 -4.53 -12.60
N PHE A 176 17.96 -4.21 -11.43
CA PHE A 176 18.95 -3.17 -11.22
C PHE A 176 20.36 -3.75 -11.17
N ALA A 177 21.34 -3.01 -11.69
CA ALA A 177 22.73 -3.44 -11.64
C ALA A 177 23.24 -3.53 -10.18
N PRO A 178 24.22 -4.40 -9.88
CA PRO A 178 24.74 -4.58 -8.52
C PRO A 178 25.15 -3.26 -7.85
N ASP A 179 25.83 -2.40 -8.59
CA ASP A 179 26.39 -1.15 -8.10
C ASP A 179 25.42 0.04 -8.11
N ASP A 180 24.18 -0.14 -8.63
CA ASP A 180 23.17 0.92 -8.60
C ASP A 180 22.71 1.25 -7.17
N ILE A 181 22.30 2.49 -6.94
CA ILE A 181 21.68 2.92 -5.69
C ILE A 181 20.19 2.52 -5.72
N LYS A 182 19.78 1.68 -4.78
CA LYS A 182 18.45 1.06 -4.77
C LYS A 182 17.75 1.30 -3.43
N TRP A 183 16.70 2.11 -3.45
CA TRP A 183 15.86 2.39 -2.29
C TRP A 183 14.50 1.73 -2.42
N PHE A 184 13.95 1.32 -1.28
CA PHE A 184 12.54 1.00 -1.15
C PHE A 184 11.90 1.96 -0.16
N ALA A 185 10.77 2.56 -0.54
CA ALA A 185 10.08 3.60 0.21
C ALA A 185 8.65 3.17 0.51
N ALA A 186 8.26 3.13 1.79
CA ALA A 186 6.92 2.74 2.21
C ALA A 186 6.48 3.47 3.48
N ALA A 187 5.16 3.53 3.71
CA ALA A 187 4.56 3.93 4.97
C ALA A 187 4.05 2.73 5.79
N HIS A 188 4.45 1.52 5.38
CA HIS A 188 4.25 0.28 6.13
C HIS A 188 5.62 -0.28 6.53
N MET A 189 5.87 -0.38 7.84
CA MET A 189 7.15 -0.85 8.34
C MET A 189 7.43 -2.31 7.96
N TRP A 190 6.41 -3.16 7.96
CA TRP A 190 6.52 -4.55 7.51
C TRP A 190 6.98 -4.67 6.04
N ASP A 191 6.54 -3.74 5.18
CA ASP A 191 6.86 -3.76 3.74
C ASP A 191 8.29 -3.32 3.49
N VAL A 192 8.68 -2.14 4.02
CA VAL A 192 10.05 -1.64 3.86
C VAL A 192 11.07 -2.56 4.54
N SER A 193 10.72 -3.14 5.69
CA SER A 193 11.60 -4.09 6.39
C SER A 193 11.88 -5.34 5.54
N ALA A 194 10.85 -5.91 4.88
CA ALA A 194 11.02 -7.03 3.98
C ALA A 194 11.85 -6.67 2.74
N ALA A 195 11.67 -5.49 2.18
CA ALA A 195 12.47 -5.00 1.05
C ALA A 195 13.95 -4.82 1.44
N VAL A 196 14.25 -4.30 2.62
CA VAL A 196 15.64 -4.19 3.12
C VAL A 196 16.27 -5.57 3.30
N LYS A 197 15.51 -6.55 3.76
CA LYS A 197 15.98 -7.94 3.93
C LYS A 197 16.46 -8.56 2.62
N VAL A 198 15.93 -8.14 1.47
CA VAL A 198 16.40 -8.64 0.16
C VAL A 198 17.51 -7.81 -0.46
N GLY A 199 17.84 -6.63 0.09
CA GLY A 199 19.00 -5.83 -0.34
C GLY A 199 18.71 -4.39 -0.80
N PHE A 200 17.48 -3.89 -0.62
CA PHE A 200 17.21 -2.46 -0.78
C PHE A 200 17.71 -1.65 0.42
N ARG A 201 17.96 -0.36 0.21
CA ARG A 201 18.07 0.63 1.28
C ARG A 201 16.66 1.04 1.70
N GLY A 202 16.42 1.19 2.99
CA GLY A 202 15.08 1.44 3.53
C GLY A 202 14.80 2.90 3.81
N ALA A 203 13.65 3.40 3.28
CA ALA A 203 13.06 4.68 3.63
C ALA A 203 11.63 4.47 4.13
N TYR A 204 11.37 4.84 5.38
CA TYR A 204 10.06 4.73 6.01
C TYR A 204 9.43 6.10 6.21
N CYS A 205 8.14 6.22 5.86
CA CYS A 205 7.35 7.42 6.11
C CYS A 205 6.29 7.13 7.17
N THR A 206 6.28 7.90 8.28
CA THR A 206 5.32 7.73 9.38
C THR A 206 3.90 8.18 9.05
N ILE A 207 3.67 8.72 7.85
CA ILE A 207 2.42 9.37 7.44
C ILE A 207 1.16 8.50 7.59
N TYR A 208 1.31 7.17 7.65
CA TYR A 208 0.20 6.23 7.79
C TYR A 208 0.18 5.54 9.15
N GLU A 209 1.25 4.84 9.52
CA GLU A 209 1.32 4.08 10.77
C GLU A 209 1.70 4.93 11.98
N GLN A 210 2.32 6.09 11.77
CA GLN A 210 2.84 7.05 12.75
C GLN A 210 3.97 6.47 13.63
N ASP A 211 3.74 5.34 14.29
CA ASP A 211 4.74 4.68 15.13
C ASP A 211 5.42 3.55 14.34
N PRO A 212 6.75 3.60 14.17
CA PRO A 212 7.48 2.57 13.43
C PRO A 212 7.55 1.21 14.14
N CYS A 213 7.23 1.10 15.41
CA CYS A 213 7.36 -0.12 16.24
C CYS A 213 8.70 -0.83 16.00
N ALA A 214 9.79 -0.06 16.00
CA ALA A 214 11.13 -0.51 15.56
C ALA A 214 11.69 -1.70 16.35
N GLU A 215 11.19 -1.91 17.56
CA GLU A 215 11.60 -2.99 18.47
C GLU A 215 11.20 -4.40 17.99
N ILE A 216 10.20 -4.50 17.10
CA ILE A 216 9.78 -5.79 16.52
C ILE A 216 10.39 -6.05 15.13
N PHE A 217 11.13 -5.07 14.59
CA PHE A 217 11.81 -5.19 13.30
C PHE A 217 13.33 -5.17 13.49
N ASP A 218 14.02 -6.18 13.02
CA ASP A 218 15.48 -6.30 13.09
C ASP A 218 16.23 -5.46 12.05
N THR A 219 15.52 -4.54 11.39
CA THR A 219 15.99 -3.80 10.23
C THR A 219 16.11 -2.32 10.54
N LYS A 220 17.30 -1.76 10.32
CA LYS A 220 17.53 -0.32 10.45
C LYS A 220 17.10 0.41 9.19
N MET A 221 16.17 1.37 9.34
CA MET A 221 15.83 2.32 8.28
C MET A 221 16.91 3.39 8.17
N GLU A 222 17.35 3.67 6.95
CA GLU A 222 18.32 4.74 6.70
C GLU A 222 17.65 6.12 6.66
N VAL A 223 16.37 6.16 6.28
CA VAL A 223 15.53 7.36 6.31
C VAL A 223 14.24 7.04 7.06
N ILE A 224 13.91 7.89 8.03
CA ILE A 224 12.58 7.96 8.66
C ILE A 224 12.12 9.41 8.55
N ALA A 225 10.93 9.66 8.03
CA ALA A 225 10.37 10.99 7.84
C ALA A 225 8.86 11.00 8.04
N ASP A 226 8.30 12.16 8.39
CA ASP A 226 6.87 12.30 8.68
C ASP A 226 6.04 12.62 7.43
N THR A 227 6.70 13.07 6.35
CA THR A 227 6.05 13.39 5.09
C THR A 227 6.77 12.74 3.90
N LEU A 228 6.03 12.51 2.82
CA LEU A 228 6.61 11.98 1.58
C LEU A 228 7.70 12.89 1.00
N PRO A 229 7.52 14.25 0.92
CA PRO A 229 8.58 15.13 0.45
C PRO A 229 9.84 15.11 1.33
N ASP A 230 9.72 15.03 2.63
CA ASP A 230 10.88 14.97 3.53
C ASP A 230 11.59 13.61 3.44
N MET A 231 10.84 12.53 3.23
CA MET A 231 11.42 11.22 2.90
C MET A 231 12.23 11.29 1.61
N ALA A 232 11.71 11.95 0.55
CA ALA A 232 12.47 12.14 -0.70
C ALA A 232 13.78 12.90 -0.48
N LYS A 233 13.74 14.02 0.26
CA LYS A 233 14.95 14.79 0.63
C LYS A 233 15.95 13.94 1.41
N GLY A 234 15.46 13.09 2.34
CA GLY A 234 16.28 12.14 3.08
C GLY A 234 16.98 11.13 2.18
N ILE A 235 16.25 10.54 1.22
CA ILE A 235 16.77 9.60 0.21
C ILE A 235 17.87 10.28 -0.62
N VAL A 236 17.62 11.50 -1.12
CA VAL A 236 18.59 12.25 -1.93
C VAL A 236 19.86 12.50 -1.12
N LYS A 237 19.73 13.00 0.12
CA LYS A 237 20.87 13.26 1.02
C LYS A 237 21.67 11.99 1.34
N GLY A 238 20.98 10.88 1.60
CA GLY A 238 21.62 9.60 1.90
C GLY A 238 22.31 8.96 0.69
N SER A 239 22.13 9.49 -0.51
CA SER A 239 22.67 8.96 -1.77
C SER A 239 23.82 9.78 -2.34
N LEU A 240 24.26 10.81 -1.63
CA LEU A 240 25.46 11.62 -1.94
C LEU A 240 26.70 10.95 -1.36
#